data_56a1c27264168c4ed9fe573c81f2428b
#
_entry.id   56a1c27264168c4ed9fe573c81f2428b
#
_cell.length_a   1.000
_cell.length_b   1.000
_cell.length_c   1.000
_cell.angle_alpha   90.00
_cell.angle_beta   90.00
_cell.angle_gamma   90.00
#
_symmetry.space_group_name_H-M   'P 1'
#
loop_
_entity.id
_entity.type
_entity.pdbx_description
1 polymer ?
#
loop_
_entity_poly.entity_id
_entity_poly.type
_entity_poly.pdbx_seq_one_letter_code
_entity_poly.pdbx_strand_id
1 'polypeptide(L)'
;TLKTDSTGDGTYETTISASSYELGPLNAAARNEPYLTLRLFAGTEFPTSTTGRSDLIQVTGVWGWPAVPPQVKSACRILVAEMVKLQDAPLGFAGGMEMGTAYVGSMAVKKAQMMLAPLRHPDGFGIA
;
A
#
# COMPACT_ATOMS: atom_id res chain seq x y z
N THR A 1 -18.14 -4.42 -4.81
CA THR A 1 -18.85 -5.20 -5.84
C THR A 1 -17.95 -5.43 -7.03
N LEU A 2 -18.15 -6.57 -7.72
CA LEU A 2 -17.48 -6.91 -8.96
C LEU A 2 -18.53 -7.00 -10.06
N LYS A 3 -18.36 -6.22 -11.11
CA LYS A 3 -19.25 -6.21 -12.26
C LYS A 3 -18.47 -6.39 -13.56
N THR A 4 -19.12 -6.93 -14.56
CA THR A 4 -18.53 -7.13 -15.88
C THR A 4 -19.45 -6.60 -16.98
N ASP A 5 -18.83 -6.10 -18.03
CA ASP A 5 -19.45 -5.73 -19.29
C ASP A 5 -19.18 -6.87 -20.30
N SER A 6 -20.20 -7.65 -20.59
CA SER A 6 -20.09 -8.81 -21.50
C SER A 6 -20.25 -8.42 -22.97
N THR A 7 -20.84 -7.27 -23.24
CA THR A 7 -21.11 -6.76 -24.60
C THR A 7 -20.03 -5.83 -25.12
N GLY A 8 -19.28 -5.23 -24.24
CA GLY A 8 -18.23 -4.26 -24.58
C GLY A 8 -18.79 -2.90 -25.00
N ASP A 9 -19.99 -2.54 -24.53
CA ASP A 9 -20.62 -1.25 -24.83
C ASP A 9 -20.34 -0.16 -23.79
N GLY A 10 -19.70 -0.53 -22.67
CA GLY A 10 -19.37 0.36 -21.54
C GLY A 10 -20.39 0.33 -20.42
N THR A 11 -21.37 -0.58 -20.51
CA THR A 11 -22.38 -0.80 -19.45
C THR A 11 -22.03 -2.08 -18.70
N TYR A 12 -21.97 -2.02 -17.38
CA TYR A 12 -21.61 -3.19 -16.53
C TYR A 12 -22.87 -3.87 -16.00
N GLU A 13 -23.47 -4.72 -16.83
CA GLU A 13 -24.76 -5.35 -16.53
C GLU A 13 -24.65 -6.53 -15.58
N THR A 14 -23.57 -7.30 -15.73
CA THR A 14 -23.44 -8.57 -14.99
C THR A 14 -22.72 -8.35 -13.67
N THR A 15 -23.39 -8.68 -12.57
CA THR A 15 -22.74 -8.68 -11.24
C THR A 15 -22.26 -10.08 -10.90
N ILE A 16 -20.95 -10.22 -10.63
CA ILE A 16 -20.36 -11.49 -10.18
C ILE A 16 -20.62 -11.61 -8.67
N SER A 17 -21.21 -12.75 -8.28
CA SER A 17 -21.51 -13.07 -6.90
C SER A 17 -20.23 -13.14 -6.05
N ALA A 18 -20.30 -12.71 -4.79
CA ALA A 18 -19.19 -12.82 -3.85
C ALA A 18 -18.77 -14.28 -3.59
N SER A 19 -19.65 -15.26 -3.86
CA SER A 19 -19.33 -16.69 -3.78
C SER A 19 -18.55 -17.21 -4.98
N SER A 20 -18.39 -16.43 -6.04
CA SER A 20 -17.69 -16.82 -7.28
C SER A 20 -16.26 -16.28 -7.38
N TYR A 21 -15.79 -15.55 -6.37
CA TYR A 21 -14.42 -15.06 -6.34
C TYR A 21 -13.86 -15.01 -4.92
N GLU A 22 -12.57 -14.99 -4.81
CA GLU A 22 -11.86 -14.76 -3.56
C GLU A 22 -10.93 -13.55 -3.66
N LEU A 23 -10.70 -12.91 -2.53
CA LEU A 23 -9.74 -11.81 -2.39
C LEU A 23 -8.49 -12.33 -1.70
N GLY A 24 -7.33 -11.98 -2.24
CA GLY A 24 -6.05 -12.37 -1.67
C GLY A 24 -5.22 -11.19 -1.18
N PRO A 25 -4.34 -11.44 -0.23
CA PRO A 25 -4.13 -12.66 0.53
C PRO A 25 -5.28 -12.98 1.50
N LEU A 26 -5.59 -14.26 1.70
CA LEU A 26 -6.76 -14.70 2.50
C LEU A 26 -6.76 -14.17 3.95
N ASN A 27 -5.59 -13.94 4.52
CA ASN A 27 -5.43 -13.43 5.89
C ASN A 27 -5.27 -11.92 5.98
N ALA A 28 -5.51 -11.18 4.91
CA ALA A 28 -5.35 -9.71 4.86
C ALA A 28 -6.19 -9.02 5.95
N ALA A 29 -7.45 -9.42 6.12
CA ALA A 29 -8.33 -8.84 7.13
C ALA A 29 -7.79 -9.04 8.57
N ALA A 30 -7.28 -10.23 8.88
CA ALA A 30 -6.71 -10.54 10.20
C ALA A 30 -5.42 -9.74 10.48
N ARG A 31 -4.69 -9.35 9.44
CA ARG A 31 -3.47 -8.54 9.53
C ARG A 31 -3.69 -7.06 9.37
N ASN A 32 -4.93 -6.62 9.15
CA ASN A 32 -5.25 -5.24 8.77
C ASN A 32 -4.46 -4.78 7.52
N GLU A 33 -4.27 -5.67 6.57
CA GLU A 33 -3.60 -5.42 5.29
C GLU A 33 -4.64 -5.25 4.18
N PRO A 34 -4.32 -4.51 3.10
CA PRO A 34 -5.20 -4.44 1.94
C PRO A 34 -5.21 -5.77 1.17
N TYR A 35 -6.31 -6.06 0.51
CA TYR A 35 -6.35 -7.11 -0.50
C TYR A 35 -5.63 -6.63 -1.76
N LEU A 36 -4.82 -7.50 -2.35
CA LEU A 36 -3.97 -7.18 -3.51
C LEU A 36 -4.40 -7.91 -4.77
N THR A 37 -5.07 -9.05 -4.62
CA THR A 37 -5.48 -9.88 -5.74
C THR A 37 -6.95 -10.26 -5.65
N LEU A 38 -7.57 -10.44 -6.80
CA LEU A 38 -8.90 -11.00 -6.95
C LEU A 38 -8.80 -12.20 -7.90
N ARG A 39 -9.30 -13.35 -7.46
CA ARG A 39 -9.28 -14.58 -8.23
C ARG A 39 -10.69 -15.11 -8.38
N LEU A 40 -11.10 -15.43 -9.59
CA LEU A 40 -12.35 -16.13 -9.86
C LEU A 40 -12.20 -17.63 -9.58
N PHE A 41 -13.27 -18.26 -9.10
CA PHE A 41 -13.34 -19.72 -8.96
C PHE A 41 -13.58 -20.39 -10.31
N ALA A 42 -13.29 -21.69 -10.38
CA ALA A 42 -13.50 -22.49 -11.57
C ALA A 42 -14.95 -22.43 -12.04
N GLY A 43 -15.14 -22.23 -13.34
CA GLY A 43 -16.46 -22.07 -13.95
C GLY A 43 -16.97 -20.63 -14.03
N THR A 44 -16.21 -19.67 -13.49
CA THR A 44 -16.45 -18.23 -13.70
C THR A 44 -15.22 -17.64 -14.41
N GLU A 45 -15.44 -16.94 -15.50
CA GLU A 45 -14.36 -16.33 -16.29
C GLU A 45 -14.63 -14.85 -16.47
N PHE A 46 -13.56 -14.08 -16.64
CA PHE A 46 -13.69 -12.68 -17.06
C PHE A 46 -14.07 -12.63 -18.54
N PRO A 47 -14.91 -11.68 -18.94
CA PRO A 47 -15.30 -11.54 -20.34
C PRO A 47 -14.07 -11.22 -21.18
N THR A 48 -14.05 -11.80 -22.39
CA THR A 48 -13.03 -11.49 -23.39
C THR A 48 -13.58 -10.42 -24.33
N SER A 49 -12.78 -9.42 -24.62
CA SER A 49 -13.19 -8.34 -25.51
C SER A 49 -13.45 -8.85 -26.93
N THR A 50 -14.64 -8.63 -27.43
CA THR A 50 -15.02 -8.83 -28.83
C THR A 50 -14.99 -7.52 -29.62
N THR A 51 -14.98 -6.38 -28.93
CA THR A 51 -15.05 -5.03 -29.51
C THR A 51 -13.73 -4.27 -29.46
N GLY A 52 -12.66 -4.92 -28.96
CA GLY A 52 -11.33 -4.29 -28.80
C GLY A 52 -11.21 -3.41 -27.54
N ARG A 53 -12.23 -3.32 -26.69
CA ARG A 53 -12.16 -2.63 -25.39
C ARG A 53 -11.42 -3.49 -24.38
N SER A 54 -10.70 -2.84 -23.48
CA SER A 54 -9.96 -3.47 -22.38
C SER A 54 -10.61 -3.26 -21.01
N ASP A 55 -11.56 -2.34 -20.90
CA ASP A 55 -12.23 -1.93 -19.65
C ASP A 55 -13.53 -2.73 -19.40
N LEU A 56 -13.45 -4.05 -19.44
CA LEU A 56 -14.61 -4.94 -19.28
C LEU A 56 -14.97 -5.29 -17.83
N ILE A 57 -14.17 -4.82 -16.87
CA ILE A 57 -14.32 -5.19 -15.47
C ILE A 57 -14.39 -3.94 -14.61
N GLN A 58 -15.42 -3.85 -13.77
CA GLN A 58 -15.57 -2.80 -12.78
C GLN A 58 -15.47 -3.39 -11.37
N VAL A 59 -14.50 -2.92 -10.60
CA VAL A 59 -14.36 -3.26 -9.18
C VAL A 59 -14.70 -2.05 -8.33
N THR A 60 -15.72 -2.17 -7.50
CA THR A 60 -16.12 -1.11 -6.57
C THR A 60 -15.86 -1.56 -5.14
N GLY A 61 -15.08 -0.78 -4.41
CA GLY A 61 -14.71 -1.08 -3.02
C GLY A 61 -13.97 0.07 -2.36
N VAL A 62 -13.56 -0.15 -1.13
CA VAL A 62 -12.67 0.74 -0.38
C VAL A 62 -11.24 0.28 -0.63
N TRP A 63 -10.40 1.19 -1.09
CA TRP A 63 -9.03 0.90 -1.51
C TRP A 63 -8.03 1.33 -0.45
N GLY A 64 -6.96 0.56 -0.30
CA GLY A 64 -5.85 0.85 0.58
C GLY A 64 -5.93 0.16 1.94
N TRP A 65 -5.18 0.68 2.89
CA TRP A 65 -5.10 0.12 4.23
C TRP A 65 -6.35 0.44 5.04
N PRO A 66 -6.94 -0.54 5.76
CA PRO A 66 -8.12 -0.29 6.62
C PRO A 66 -7.84 0.71 7.74
N ALA A 67 -6.61 0.74 8.23
CA ALA A 67 -6.12 1.68 9.24
C ALA A 67 -4.62 1.94 9.02
N VAL A 68 -4.12 3.07 9.52
CA VAL A 68 -2.68 3.39 9.42
C VAL A 68 -1.86 2.34 10.19
N PRO A 69 -0.97 1.60 9.53
CA PRO A 69 -0.16 0.58 10.18
C PRO A 69 0.69 1.13 11.34
N PRO A 70 0.88 0.36 12.42
CA PRO A 70 1.70 0.79 13.56
C PRO A 70 3.13 1.16 13.17
N GLN A 71 3.70 0.49 12.18
CA GLN A 71 5.04 0.76 11.64
C GLN A 71 5.14 2.16 11.05
N VAL A 72 4.10 2.61 10.33
CA VAL A 72 4.04 3.98 9.76
C VAL A 72 3.99 5.01 10.88
N LYS A 73 3.16 4.79 11.90
CA LYS A 73 3.08 5.68 13.07
C LYS A 73 4.41 5.78 13.79
N SER A 74 5.10 4.65 13.97
CA SER A 74 6.41 4.60 14.63
C SER A 74 7.50 5.28 13.79
N ALA A 75 7.53 5.05 12.48
CA ALA A 75 8.44 5.72 11.55
C ALA A 75 8.24 7.24 11.56
N CYS A 76 6.99 7.70 11.51
CA CYS A 76 6.65 9.12 11.64
C CYS A 76 7.16 9.74 12.94
N ARG A 77 6.95 9.05 14.09
CA ARG A 77 7.44 9.55 15.38
C ARG A 77 8.96 9.68 15.42
N ILE A 78 9.68 8.72 14.84
CA ILE A 78 11.15 8.78 14.75
C ILE A 78 11.60 9.98 13.92
N LEU A 79 10.99 10.19 12.76
CA LEU A 79 11.32 11.30 11.87
C LEU A 79 10.98 12.66 12.50
N VAL A 80 9.82 12.78 13.15
CA VAL A 80 9.45 14.03 13.85
C VAL A 80 10.43 14.34 14.99
N ALA A 81 10.76 13.33 15.81
CA ALA A 81 11.74 13.52 16.90
C ALA A 81 13.10 13.96 16.36
N GLU A 82 13.52 13.46 15.21
CA GLU A 82 14.76 13.88 14.57
C GLU A 82 14.67 15.30 14.04
N MET A 83 13.56 15.68 13.41
CA MET A 83 13.34 17.05 12.94
C MET A 83 13.38 18.07 14.09
N VAL A 84 12.79 17.73 15.23
CA VAL A 84 12.86 18.60 16.43
C VAL A 84 14.30 18.75 16.92
N LYS A 85 15.06 17.66 16.98
CA LYS A 85 16.49 17.74 17.36
C LYS A 85 17.33 18.58 16.41
N LEU A 86 17.01 18.53 15.10
CA LEU A 86 17.71 19.35 14.10
C LEU A 86 17.44 20.85 14.24
N GLN A 87 16.33 21.26 14.87
CA GLN A 87 16.07 22.66 15.19
C GLN A 87 17.10 23.20 16.21
N ASP A 88 17.49 22.36 17.18
CA ASP A 88 18.47 22.72 18.21
C ASP A 88 19.92 22.51 17.76
N ALA A 89 20.11 21.72 16.69
CA ALA A 89 21.42 21.38 16.12
C ALA A 89 21.45 21.56 14.59
N PRO A 90 21.33 22.77 14.03
CA PRO A 90 21.18 23.01 12.60
C PRO A 90 22.28 22.43 11.71
N LEU A 91 23.49 22.25 12.26
CA LEU A 91 24.66 21.68 11.56
C LEU A 91 24.70 20.14 11.65
N GLY A 92 23.70 19.49 12.26
CA GLY A 92 23.66 18.05 12.44
C GLY A 92 24.63 17.51 13.48
N PHE A 93 25.21 18.37 14.31
CA PHE A 93 26.12 18.02 15.41
C PHE A 93 25.52 18.46 16.74
N ALA A 94 25.33 17.53 17.65
CA ALA A 94 24.97 17.80 19.03
C ALA A 94 26.11 17.35 19.94
N GLY A 95 26.62 18.24 20.77
CA GLY A 95 27.67 17.95 21.75
C GLY A 95 28.48 19.17 22.11
N GLY A 96 28.96 19.24 23.33
CA GLY A 96 29.90 20.24 23.81
C GLY A 96 31.34 19.75 23.75
N MET A 97 32.30 20.64 23.91
CA MET A 97 33.74 20.36 23.80
C MET A 97 34.27 19.22 24.70
N GLU A 98 33.55 18.82 25.74
CA GLU A 98 34.00 17.80 26.69
C GLU A 98 33.38 16.41 26.47
N MET A 99 32.28 16.26 25.70
CA MET A 99 31.59 15.00 25.53
C MET A 99 31.68 14.38 24.13
N GLY A 100 32.45 14.95 23.24
CA GLY A 100 32.50 14.49 21.84
C GLY A 100 31.31 14.92 21.01
N THR A 101 31.49 14.99 19.70
CA THR A 101 30.45 15.36 18.73
C THR A 101 29.66 14.14 18.30
N ALA A 102 28.36 14.14 18.55
CA ALA A 102 27.44 13.10 18.01
C ALA A 102 26.80 13.65 16.73
N TYR A 103 26.85 12.83 15.65
CA TYR A 103 26.16 13.14 14.40
C TYR A 103 24.68 12.80 14.52
N VAL A 104 23.84 13.80 14.31
CA VAL A 104 22.37 13.70 14.36
C VAL A 104 21.85 13.73 12.92
N GLY A 105 21.10 12.74 12.48
CA GLY A 105 20.32 12.85 11.22
C GLY A 105 20.33 11.65 10.27
N SER A 106 21.37 10.83 10.18
CA SER A 106 21.38 9.76 9.17
C SER A 106 20.74 8.45 9.63
N MET A 107 20.78 8.16 10.92
CA MET A 107 20.31 6.88 11.49
C MET A 107 18.78 6.80 11.59
N ALA A 108 18.12 7.92 11.88
CA ALA A 108 16.66 7.96 12.00
C ALA A 108 15.96 7.68 10.67
N VAL A 109 16.45 8.25 9.58
CA VAL A 109 15.92 8.01 8.23
C VAL A 109 16.07 6.54 7.83
N LYS A 110 17.27 5.96 8.04
CA LYS A 110 17.52 4.53 7.77
C LYS A 110 16.59 3.64 8.60
N LYS A 111 16.45 3.94 9.89
CA LYS A 111 15.57 3.18 10.79
C LYS A 111 14.10 3.27 10.34
N ALA A 112 13.62 4.45 9.98
CA ALA A 112 12.28 4.64 9.43
C ALA A 112 12.09 3.85 8.12
N GLN A 113 13.05 3.88 7.20
CA GLN A 113 13.02 3.12 5.95
C GLN A 113 12.96 1.61 6.20
N MET A 114 13.76 1.09 7.14
CA MET A 114 13.73 -0.33 7.51
C MET A 114 12.39 -0.75 8.09
N MET A 115 11.73 0.11 8.89
CA MET A 115 10.39 -0.17 9.44
C MET A 115 9.31 -0.16 8.36
N LEU A 116 9.47 0.64 7.30
CA LEU A 116 8.52 0.76 6.20
C LEU A 116 8.75 -0.28 5.09
N ALA A 117 9.92 -0.91 5.04
CA ALA A 117 10.27 -1.88 4.02
C ALA A 117 9.25 -3.03 3.87
N PRO A 118 8.72 -3.64 4.95
CA PRO A 118 7.72 -4.71 4.84
C PRO A 118 6.37 -4.25 4.26
N LEU A 119 6.10 -2.94 4.26
CA LEU A 119 4.83 -2.37 3.77
C LEU A 119 4.90 -1.99 2.29
N ARG A 120 6.07 -2.11 1.67
CA ARG A 120 6.22 -1.87 0.23
C ARG A 120 5.63 -3.05 -0.54
N HIS A 121 4.88 -2.75 -1.58
CA HIS A 121 4.42 -3.79 -2.51
C HIS A 121 5.64 -4.45 -3.17
N PRO A 122 5.71 -5.79 -3.24
CA PRO A 122 6.87 -6.50 -3.80
C PRO A 122 7.15 -6.12 -5.26
N ASP A 123 6.12 -5.81 -6.03
CA ASP A 123 6.24 -5.50 -7.45
C ASP A 123 6.55 -4.02 -7.75
N GLY A 124 6.72 -3.21 -6.72
CA GLY A 124 6.88 -1.76 -6.86
C GLY A 124 5.70 -1.13 -7.64
N PHE A 125 5.22 0.02 -7.26
CA PHE A 125 4.37 0.80 -8.17
C PHE A 125 5.27 1.28 -9.32
N GLY A 126 5.44 0.43 -10.32
CA GLY A 126 5.96 0.84 -11.60
C GLY A 126 4.94 1.73 -12.27
N ILE A 127 5.09 3.04 -12.13
CA ILE A 127 4.50 3.96 -13.08
C ILE A 127 5.31 3.74 -14.36
N ALA A 128 4.72 3.02 -15.31
CA ALA A 128 5.22 2.96 -16.67
C ALA A 128 4.84 4.25 -17.38
#